data_fb89789e6061cf56b4568ff9a0a00fce
#
_entry.id   fb89789e6061cf56b4568ff9a0a00fce
#
_cell.length_a   1.000
_cell.length_b   1.000
_cell.length_c   1.000
_cell.angle_alpha   90.00
_cell.angle_beta   90.00
_cell.angle_gamma   90.00
#
_symmetry.space_group_name_H-M   'P 1'
#
loop_
_entity.id
_entity.type
_entity.pdbx_description
1 polymer ?
#
loop_
_entity_poly.entity_id
_entity_poly.type
_entity_poly.pdbx_seq_one_letter_code
_entity_poly.pdbx_strand_id
1 'polypeptide(L)'
;RVCFAVADAWTGEFLDLRVALVGMPPASVAKAVTCAYGLDRLGPAYRFRTQVFADGTLRNGRLEGDLWLVGSGDPTLLTDDLHALAGQLQAAGLREVTGRLKLATAALPHIRAIDPAQPVQVGYNPSVGALNLNFNRVHFEWERQGQGYDVRMDARSESIRPAVTVQRMRVEDRGGPVYTYAEENGQELWTVARSALGGEGSRWLPVRRSADYAAVVFQVLCRSRGIVL
;
A
#
# COMPACT_ATOMS: atom_id res chain seq x y z
N ARG A 1 1.56 -25.72 22.13
CA ARG A 1 0.40 -25.72 23.05
C ARG A 1 -0.80 -25.20 22.28
N VAL A 2 -2.00 -25.75 22.58
CA VAL A 2 -3.26 -25.27 22.01
C VAL A 2 -4.08 -24.72 23.17
N CYS A 3 -4.59 -23.49 23.02
CA CYS A 3 -5.47 -22.83 23.97
C CYS A 3 -6.78 -22.50 23.27
N PHE A 4 -7.90 -22.81 23.86
CA PHE A 4 -9.20 -22.40 23.35
C PHE A 4 -10.23 -22.25 24.46
N ALA A 5 -11.27 -21.50 24.16
CA ALA A 5 -12.51 -21.41 24.93
C ALA A 5 -13.69 -21.49 23.97
N VAL A 6 -14.68 -22.28 24.31
CA VAL A 6 -15.98 -22.35 23.61
C VAL A 6 -17.03 -21.88 24.60
N ALA A 7 -17.82 -20.91 24.19
CA ALA A 7 -18.90 -20.36 25.01
C ALA A 7 -20.20 -20.32 24.21
N ASP A 8 -21.32 -20.45 24.90
CA ASP A 8 -22.61 -20.12 24.34
C ASP A 8 -22.68 -18.65 23.96
N ALA A 9 -23.10 -18.36 22.73
CA ALA A 9 -23.07 -17.00 22.20
C ALA A 9 -24.11 -16.05 22.84
N TRP A 10 -25.17 -16.61 23.46
CA TRP A 10 -26.23 -15.83 24.06
C TRP A 10 -26.03 -15.62 25.54
N THR A 11 -25.60 -16.70 26.24
CA THR A 11 -25.46 -16.67 27.69
C THR A 11 -24.05 -16.30 28.15
N GLY A 12 -23.05 -16.52 27.30
CA GLY A 12 -21.63 -16.40 27.67
C GLY A 12 -21.10 -17.56 28.51
N GLU A 13 -21.91 -18.60 28.75
CA GLU A 13 -21.51 -19.77 29.53
C GLU A 13 -20.42 -20.55 28.77
N PHE A 14 -19.34 -20.92 29.48
CA PHE A 14 -18.29 -21.72 28.91
C PHE A 14 -18.70 -23.18 28.79
N LEU A 15 -18.67 -23.70 27.56
CA LEU A 15 -19.01 -25.08 27.21
C LEU A 15 -17.77 -25.98 27.21
N ASP A 16 -16.61 -25.46 26.80
CA ASP A 16 -15.34 -26.18 26.80
C ASP A 16 -14.16 -25.22 26.94
N LEU A 17 -13.16 -25.60 27.70
CA LEU A 17 -11.97 -24.78 28.00
C LEU A 17 -10.70 -25.61 27.97
N ARG A 18 -9.70 -25.13 27.25
CA ARG A 18 -8.35 -25.69 27.33
C ARG A 18 -7.30 -24.60 27.50
N VAL A 19 -6.66 -24.61 28.66
CA VAL A 19 -5.57 -23.65 29.00
C VAL A 19 -6.01 -22.19 28.79
N ALA A 20 -7.29 -21.88 28.96
CA ALA A 20 -7.91 -20.62 28.58
C ALA A 20 -7.45 -19.41 29.42
N LEU A 21 -6.85 -19.65 30.59
CA LEU A 21 -6.34 -18.60 31.49
C LEU A 21 -4.86 -18.24 31.25
N VAL A 22 -4.21 -18.91 30.29
CA VAL A 22 -2.83 -18.59 29.92
C VAL A 22 -2.83 -17.57 28.78
N GLY A 23 -2.21 -16.40 29.01
CA GLY A 23 -2.04 -15.39 27.97
C GLY A 23 -1.23 -15.92 26.79
N MET A 24 -1.81 -15.86 25.59
CA MET A 24 -1.17 -16.24 24.34
C MET A 24 -1.18 -15.05 23.37
N PRO A 25 -0.18 -14.90 22.49
CA PRO A 25 -0.22 -13.89 21.46
C PRO A 25 -1.50 -14.01 20.62
N PRO A 26 -2.35 -12.97 20.56
CA PRO A 26 -3.65 -13.05 19.88
C PRO A 26 -3.54 -13.10 18.37
N ALA A 27 -2.39 -12.70 17.80
CA ALA A 27 -2.20 -12.57 16.38
C ALA A 27 -3.41 -11.85 15.71
N SER A 28 -3.98 -12.38 14.65
CA SER A 28 -5.11 -11.75 13.95
C SER A 28 -6.42 -11.73 14.74
N VAL A 29 -6.55 -12.44 15.85
CA VAL A 29 -7.74 -12.35 16.72
C VAL A 29 -7.85 -10.94 17.31
N ALA A 30 -6.76 -10.23 17.51
CA ALA A 30 -6.76 -8.82 17.95
C ALA A 30 -7.59 -7.90 17.02
N LYS A 31 -7.77 -8.28 15.74
CA LYS A 31 -8.59 -7.51 14.79
C LYS A 31 -10.05 -7.43 15.20
N ALA A 32 -10.59 -8.44 15.88
CA ALA A 32 -11.96 -8.41 16.38
C ALA A 32 -12.16 -7.22 17.36
N VAL A 33 -11.22 -7.03 18.28
CA VAL A 33 -11.24 -5.91 19.23
C VAL A 33 -11.07 -4.57 18.51
N THR A 34 -10.11 -4.50 17.56
CA THR A 34 -9.87 -3.28 16.77
C THR A 34 -11.11 -2.89 15.95
N CYS A 35 -11.77 -3.87 15.31
CA CYS A 35 -12.98 -3.62 14.53
C CYS A 35 -14.15 -3.21 15.42
N ALA A 36 -14.35 -3.87 16.56
CA ALA A 36 -15.40 -3.50 17.53
C ALA A 36 -15.19 -2.07 18.03
N TYR A 37 -13.96 -1.70 18.40
CA TYR A 37 -13.62 -0.34 18.80
C TYR A 37 -13.84 0.68 17.68
N GLY A 38 -13.43 0.34 16.47
CA GLY A 38 -13.65 1.19 15.28
C GLY A 38 -15.13 1.44 15.02
N LEU A 39 -15.96 0.41 15.09
CA LEU A 39 -17.41 0.52 14.92
C LEU A 39 -18.05 1.35 16.04
N ASP A 40 -17.60 1.19 17.27
CA ASP A 40 -18.09 1.99 18.41
C ASP A 40 -17.75 3.47 18.25
N ARG A 41 -16.52 3.80 17.84
CA ARG A 41 -16.04 5.18 17.77
C ARG A 41 -16.44 5.92 16.49
N LEU A 42 -16.45 5.24 15.36
CA LEU A 42 -16.70 5.85 14.05
C LEU A 42 -18.13 5.60 13.55
N GLY A 43 -18.77 4.57 14.05
CA GLY A 43 -20.08 4.12 13.60
C GLY A 43 -20.02 3.31 12.28
N PRO A 44 -21.08 2.53 11.98
CA PRO A 44 -21.09 1.64 10.81
C PRO A 44 -21.20 2.38 9.46
N ALA A 45 -21.61 3.64 9.51
CA ALA A 45 -21.74 4.48 8.30
C ALA A 45 -20.46 5.25 7.94
N TYR A 46 -19.42 5.17 8.78
CA TYR A 46 -18.15 5.84 8.50
C TYR A 46 -17.53 5.33 7.19
N ARG A 47 -16.98 6.25 6.40
CA ARG A 47 -16.23 5.95 5.18
C ARG A 47 -14.95 6.77 5.14
N PHE A 48 -13.85 6.09 4.90
CA PHE A 48 -12.59 6.75 4.55
C PHE A 48 -12.71 7.46 3.20
N ARG A 49 -11.94 8.52 2.99
CA ARG A 49 -12.01 9.31 1.75
C ARG A 49 -10.61 9.65 1.27
N THR A 50 -10.29 9.25 0.06
CA THR A 50 -9.16 9.78 -0.68
C THR A 50 -9.70 10.85 -1.63
N GLN A 51 -9.19 12.07 -1.53
CA GLN A 51 -9.75 13.23 -2.23
C GLN A 51 -8.66 13.98 -3.01
N VAL A 52 -9.06 14.69 -4.04
CA VAL A 52 -8.22 15.62 -4.77
C VAL A 52 -8.78 17.01 -4.68
N PHE A 53 -7.93 17.97 -4.37
CA PHE A 53 -8.28 19.39 -4.33
C PHE A 53 -7.38 20.18 -5.27
N ALA A 54 -7.95 21.15 -5.97
CA ALA A 54 -7.24 22.13 -6.74
C ALA A 54 -7.02 23.39 -5.89
N ASP A 55 -5.77 23.86 -5.82
CA ASP A 55 -5.40 25.12 -5.21
C ASP A 55 -5.01 26.09 -6.33
N GLY A 56 -6.03 26.72 -6.92
CA GLY A 56 -5.89 27.59 -8.07
C GLY A 56 -7.13 27.63 -8.96
N THR A 57 -6.98 28.21 -10.13
CA THR A 57 -8.08 28.41 -11.08
C THR A 57 -7.95 27.45 -12.27
N LEU A 58 -9.01 26.70 -12.56
CA LEU A 58 -9.09 25.86 -13.76
C LEU A 58 -9.67 26.67 -14.93
N ARG A 59 -8.87 26.88 -15.99
CA ARG A 59 -9.29 27.57 -17.22
C ARG A 59 -8.85 26.78 -18.44
N ASN A 60 -9.75 26.51 -19.37
CA ASN A 60 -9.45 25.82 -20.63
C ASN A 60 -8.69 24.49 -20.45
N GLY A 61 -8.97 23.76 -19.37
CA GLY A 61 -8.31 22.50 -19.05
C GLY A 61 -6.97 22.62 -18.31
N ARG A 62 -6.52 23.84 -18.03
CA ARG A 62 -5.27 24.11 -17.32
C ARG A 62 -5.56 24.64 -15.92
N LEU A 63 -5.05 23.98 -14.91
CA LEU A 63 -5.07 24.44 -13.52
C LEU A 63 -3.86 25.33 -13.28
N GLU A 64 -4.11 26.61 -13.06
CA GLU A 64 -3.09 27.59 -12.64
C GLU A 64 -2.92 27.52 -11.13
N GLY A 65 -2.10 26.56 -10.66
CA GLY A 65 -1.91 26.28 -9.25
C GLY A 65 -1.53 24.84 -8.99
N ASP A 66 -1.66 24.41 -7.74
CA ASP A 66 -1.28 23.08 -7.26
C ASP A 66 -2.46 22.12 -7.23
N LEU A 67 -2.16 20.85 -7.37
CA LEU A 67 -3.11 19.75 -7.16
C LEU A 67 -2.73 18.99 -5.89
N TRP A 68 -3.69 18.80 -5.00
CA TRP A 68 -3.48 18.10 -3.73
C TRP A 68 -4.14 16.73 -3.76
N LEU A 69 -3.39 15.68 -3.45
CA LEU A 69 -3.92 14.36 -3.12
C LEU A 69 -3.96 14.22 -1.59
N VAL A 70 -5.16 14.05 -1.06
CA VAL A 70 -5.44 14.04 0.37
C VAL A 70 -5.85 12.65 0.82
N GLY A 71 -5.10 12.07 1.73
CA GLY A 71 -5.38 10.78 2.35
C GLY A 71 -6.00 10.91 3.74
N SER A 72 -6.95 10.04 4.05
CA SER A 72 -7.57 9.95 5.37
C SER A 72 -7.21 8.68 6.15
N GLY A 73 -6.26 7.88 5.65
CA GLY A 73 -5.90 6.61 6.24
C GLY A 73 -6.73 5.44 5.74
N ASP A 74 -7.35 5.56 4.57
CA ASP A 74 -8.11 4.46 3.96
C ASP A 74 -7.24 3.21 3.80
N PRO A 75 -7.55 2.10 4.51
CA PRO A 75 -6.78 0.87 4.42
C PRO A 75 -7.09 0.06 3.17
N THR A 76 -8.12 0.42 2.41
CA THR A 76 -8.63 -0.35 1.27
C THR A 76 -8.41 0.32 -0.07
N LEU A 77 -7.75 1.48 -0.12
CA LEU A 77 -7.46 2.21 -1.35
C LEU A 77 -6.65 1.35 -2.33
N LEU A 78 -7.20 1.13 -3.51
CA LEU A 78 -6.56 0.37 -4.58
C LEU A 78 -6.15 1.27 -5.75
N THR A 79 -5.31 0.72 -6.62
CA THR A 79 -4.91 1.41 -7.86
C THR A 79 -6.10 1.70 -8.77
N ASP A 80 -7.11 0.83 -8.80
CA ASP A 80 -8.35 1.06 -9.54
C ASP A 80 -9.12 2.28 -9.03
N ASP A 81 -9.11 2.54 -7.72
CA ASP A 81 -9.75 3.73 -7.15
C ASP A 81 -9.02 5.01 -7.58
N LEU A 82 -7.69 5.01 -7.56
CA LEU A 82 -6.90 6.14 -8.07
C LEU A 82 -7.09 6.33 -9.57
N HIS A 83 -7.27 5.25 -10.34
CA HIS A 83 -7.59 5.32 -11.76
C HIS A 83 -8.96 5.94 -12.02
N ALA A 84 -9.97 5.55 -11.23
CA ALA A 84 -11.30 6.17 -11.27
C ALA A 84 -11.22 7.67 -10.91
N LEU A 85 -10.44 8.03 -9.90
CA LEU A 85 -10.23 9.42 -9.49
C LEU A 85 -9.56 10.25 -10.60
N ALA A 86 -8.53 9.71 -11.28
CA ALA A 86 -7.94 10.34 -12.47
C ALA A 86 -8.95 10.52 -13.60
N GLY A 87 -9.86 9.55 -13.79
CA GLY A 87 -10.98 9.65 -14.74
C GLY A 87 -11.95 10.78 -14.40
N GLN A 88 -12.26 10.99 -13.10
CA GLN A 88 -13.10 12.10 -12.65
C GLN A 88 -12.43 13.45 -12.94
N LEU A 89 -11.12 13.59 -12.71
CA LEU A 89 -10.38 14.80 -13.06
C LEU A 89 -10.41 15.08 -14.57
N GLN A 90 -10.24 14.04 -15.39
CA GLN A 90 -10.36 14.14 -16.84
C GLN A 90 -11.76 14.61 -17.27
N ALA A 91 -12.80 14.03 -16.68
CA ALA A 91 -14.19 14.39 -16.95
C ALA A 91 -14.53 15.83 -16.49
N ALA A 92 -13.90 16.30 -15.41
CA ALA A 92 -13.98 17.69 -14.96
C ALA A 92 -13.22 18.67 -15.89
N GLY A 93 -12.60 18.16 -16.94
CA GLY A 93 -11.91 18.96 -17.95
C GLY A 93 -10.44 19.23 -17.67
N LEU A 94 -9.85 18.69 -16.61
CA LEU A 94 -8.42 18.89 -16.30
C LEU A 94 -7.56 18.21 -17.37
N ARG A 95 -6.53 18.93 -17.87
CA ARG A 95 -5.53 18.45 -18.85
C ARG A 95 -4.13 18.75 -18.39
N GLU A 96 -3.90 19.82 -17.66
CA GLU A 96 -2.58 20.24 -17.22
C GLU A 96 -2.65 20.92 -15.85
N VAL A 97 -1.66 20.65 -15.01
CA VAL A 97 -1.41 21.36 -13.76
C VAL A 97 -0.10 22.11 -13.88
N THR A 98 -0.10 23.44 -13.69
CA THR A 98 1.10 24.27 -13.85
C THR A 98 1.99 24.27 -12.61
N GLY A 99 1.41 23.99 -11.46
CA GLY A 99 2.09 23.87 -10.19
C GLY A 99 2.59 22.43 -9.94
N ARG A 100 2.37 21.94 -8.73
CA ARG A 100 2.86 20.65 -8.27
C ARG A 100 1.73 19.73 -7.82
N LEU A 101 1.93 18.43 -7.94
CA LEU A 101 1.17 17.47 -7.14
C LEU A 101 1.72 17.50 -5.71
N LYS A 102 0.87 17.91 -4.77
CA LYS A 102 1.16 17.95 -3.34
C LYS A 102 0.39 16.86 -2.62
N LEU A 103 0.91 16.41 -1.48
CA LEU A 103 0.33 15.36 -0.67
C LEU A 103 -0.09 15.94 0.69
N ALA A 104 -1.32 15.67 1.10
CA ALA A 104 -1.77 15.97 2.44
C ALA A 104 -1.91 14.66 3.23
N THR A 105 -1.00 14.44 4.17
CA THR A 105 -0.84 13.19 4.93
C THR A 105 -0.95 13.39 6.44
N ALA A 106 -1.36 14.57 6.89
CA ALA A 106 -1.42 14.91 8.30
C ALA A 106 -2.52 14.16 9.09
N ALA A 107 -3.46 13.49 8.41
CA ALA A 107 -4.54 12.76 9.07
C ALA A 107 -4.06 11.60 9.95
N LEU A 108 -2.93 10.97 9.60
CA LEU A 108 -2.29 9.91 10.39
C LEU A 108 -0.78 10.07 10.37
N PRO A 109 -0.09 9.76 11.49
CA PRO A 109 1.36 9.71 11.52
C PRO A 109 1.86 8.61 10.58
N HIS A 110 3.01 8.84 9.95
CA HIS A 110 3.66 7.81 9.16
C HIS A 110 4.45 6.87 10.08
N ILE A 111 4.14 5.57 9.96
CA ILE A 111 4.85 4.47 10.63
C ILE A 111 5.56 3.67 9.52
N ARG A 112 6.89 3.60 9.59
CA ARG A 112 7.72 2.98 8.54
C ARG A 112 7.53 1.47 8.40
N ALA A 113 7.27 0.78 9.51
CA ALA A 113 6.98 -0.64 9.59
C ALA A 113 6.11 -0.90 10.81
N ILE A 114 5.17 -1.83 10.73
CA ILE A 114 4.28 -2.18 11.85
C ILE A 114 5.10 -2.76 13.00
N ASP A 115 6.06 -3.66 12.67
CA ASP A 115 6.97 -4.27 13.64
C ASP A 115 8.40 -4.29 13.04
N PRO A 116 9.34 -3.49 13.57
CA PRO A 116 10.71 -3.44 13.04
C PRO A 116 11.52 -4.73 13.28
N ALA A 117 11.06 -5.63 14.14
CA ALA A 117 11.72 -6.93 14.39
C ALA A 117 11.39 -7.98 13.30
N GLN A 118 10.41 -7.73 12.46
CA GLN A 118 10.06 -8.63 11.37
C GLN A 118 11.08 -8.56 10.22
N PRO A 119 11.25 -9.65 9.45
CA PRO A 119 12.08 -9.62 8.26
C PRO A 119 11.65 -8.53 7.27
N VAL A 120 12.62 -7.85 6.67
CA VAL A 120 12.39 -6.65 5.87
C VAL A 120 11.43 -6.85 4.68
N GLN A 121 11.39 -8.06 4.12
CA GLN A 121 10.65 -8.40 2.89
C GLN A 121 9.23 -8.92 3.11
N VAL A 122 8.77 -9.07 4.36
CA VAL A 122 7.45 -9.66 4.59
C VAL A 122 6.33 -8.67 4.25
N GLY A 123 5.48 -9.05 3.31
CA GLY A 123 4.43 -8.20 2.76
C GLY A 123 3.34 -7.79 3.77
N TYR A 124 3.25 -8.45 4.91
CA TYR A 124 2.31 -8.12 6.00
C TYR A 124 2.86 -7.08 6.99
N ASN A 125 4.07 -6.61 6.77
CA ASN A 125 4.71 -5.58 7.62
C ASN A 125 5.09 -4.33 6.81
N PRO A 126 4.13 -3.69 6.10
CA PRO A 126 4.39 -2.47 5.34
C PRO A 126 4.47 -1.24 6.24
N SER A 127 4.71 -0.08 5.64
CA SER A 127 4.44 1.20 6.28
C SER A 127 2.94 1.43 6.42
N VAL A 128 2.57 2.34 7.32
CA VAL A 128 1.19 2.80 7.53
C VAL A 128 1.18 4.32 7.58
N GLY A 129 0.19 4.95 6.98
CA GLY A 129 0.05 6.41 6.97
C GLY A 129 -1.31 6.85 6.47
N ALA A 130 -1.43 8.11 6.08
CA ALA A 130 -2.68 8.65 5.57
C ALA A 130 -3.02 8.19 4.14
N LEU A 131 -2.02 7.82 3.33
CA LEU A 131 -2.19 7.24 2.00
C LEU A 131 -1.63 5.80 2.02
N ASN A 132 -2.50 4.81 1.86
CA ASN A 132 -2.17 3.39 1.93
C ASN A 132 -2.64 2.68 0.65
N LEU A 133 -1.87 2.82 -0.42
CA LEU A 133 -2.23 2.21 -1.71
C LEU A 133 -1.88 0.71 -1.73
N ASN A 134 -2.83 -0.14 -2.17
CA ASN A 134 -2.65 -1.58 -2.31
C ASN A 134 -2.09 -2.23 -1.03
N PHE A 135 -2.61 -1.83 0.14
CA PHE A 135 -2.10 -2.24 1.47
C PHE A 135 -0.63 -1.88 1.69
N ASN A 136 -0.13 -0.82 1.05
CA ASN A 136 1.28 -0.42 1.00
C ASN A 136 2.21 -1.57 0.60
N ARG A 137 1.84 -2.27 -0.47
CA ARG A 137 2.61 -3.33 -1.08
C ARG A 137 2.81 -3.07 -2.57
N VAL A 138 3.98 -3.41 -3.06
CA VAL A 138 4.32 -3.42 -4.48
C VAL A 138 4.47 -4.85 -4.95
N HIS A 139 3.97 -5.17 -6.13
CA HIS A 139 4.12 -6.49 -6.71
C HIS A 139 5.46 -6.60 -7.41
N PHE A 140 6.23 -7.60 -7.07
CA PHE A 140 7.48 -8.00 -7.70
C PHE A 140 7.26 -9.31 -8.44
N GLU A 141 7.64 -9.35 -9.71
CA GLU A 141 7.54 -10.50 -10.62
C GLU A 141 8.87 -10.72 -11.30
N TRP A 142 9.22 -11.97 -11.53
CA TRP A 142 10.44 -12.34 -12.22
C TRP A 142 10.21 -13.52 -13.15
N GLU A 143 10.95 -13.53 -14.25
CA GLU A 143 11.00 -14.60 -15.23
C GLU A 143 12.46 -14.78 -15.68
N ARG A 144 12.94 -16.02 -15.71
CA ARG A 144 14.30 -16.32 -16.18
C ARG A 144 14.37 -16.11 -17.70
N GLN A 145 15.34 -15.32 -18.12
CA GLN A 145 15.66 -15.09 -19.53
C GLN A 145 17.14 -15.37 -19.79
N GLY A 146 17.43 -16.52 -20.40
CA GLY A 146 18.80 -16.96 -20.60
C GLY A 146 19.60 -17.08 -19.31
N GLN A 147 20.68 -16.33 -19.19
CA GLN A 147 21.52 -16.27 -17.98
C GLN A 147 21.03 -15.24 -16.96
N GLY A 148 20.02 -14.42 -17.30
CA GLY A 148 19.50 -13.36 -16.45
C GLY A 148 18.07 -13.58 -16.01
N TYR A 149 17.48 -12.48 -15.53
CA TYR A 149 16.05 -12.39 -15.17
C TYR A 149 15.46 -11.11 -15.73
N ASP A 150 14.28 -11.20 -16.33
CA ASP A 150 13.38 -10.06 -16.47
C ASP A 150 12.69 -9.87 -15.12
N VAL A 151 12.78 -8.65 -14.57
CA VAL A 151 12.18 -8.32 -13.26
C VAL A 151 11.29 -7.10 -13.42
N ARG A 152 10.10 -7.17 -12.83
CA ARG A 152 9.11 -6.10 -12.88
C ARG A 152 8.59 -5.77 -11.50
N MET A 153 8.37 -4.47 -11.28
CA MET A 153 7.66 -3.99 -10.10
C MET A 153 6.50 -3.12 -10.56
N ASP A 154 5.32 -3.44 -10.10
CA ASP A 154 4.10 -2.72 -10.47
C ASP A 154 3.15 -2.55 -9.28
N ALA A 155 2.25 -1.58 -9.41
CA ALA A 155 1.18 -1.31 -8.46
C ALA A 155 -0.12 -1.97 -8.94
N ARG A 156 -0.07 -3.30 -9.20
CA ARG A 156 -1.24 -4.00 -9.75
C ARG A 156 -2.44 -4.01 -8.82
N SER A 157 -3.60 -3.90 -9.43
CA SER A 157 -4.92 -4.16 -8.87
C SER A 157 -5.65 -5.15 -9.78
N GLU A 158 -6.97 -5.23 -9.70
CA GLU A 158 -7.73 -6.18 -10.50
C GLU A 158 -7.63 -5.92 -11.99
N SER A 159 -7.77 -4.66 -12.42
CA SER A 159 -7.89 -4.31 -13.83
C SER A 159 -6.65 -3.68 -14.44
N ILE A 160 -5.74 -3.11 -13.66
CA ILE A 160 -4.59 -2.36 -14.17
C ILE A 160 -3.29 -2.67 -13.43
N ARG A 161 -2.16 -2.47 -14.12
CA ARG A 161 -0.81 -2.79 -13.63
C ARG A 161 0.18 -1.67 -13.97
N PRO A 162 0.04 -0.47 -13.39
CA PRO A 162 0.96 0.61 -13.65
C PRO A 162 2.35 0.28 -13.10
N ALA A 163 3.37 0.52 -13.92
CA ALA A 163 4.75 0.42 -13.47
C ALA A 163 5.06 1.47 -12.40
N VAL A 164 5.90 1.11 -11.45
CA VAL A 164 6.36 2.03 -10.40
C VAL A 164 7.83 2.39 -10.61
N THR A 165 8.18 3.64 -10.33
CA THR A 165 9.55 4.15 -10.49
C THR A 165 10.23 4.44 -9.17
N VAL A 166 9.46 4.52 -8.07
CA VAL A 166 10.00 4.76 -6.72
C VAL A 166 10.54 3.49 -6.06
N GLN A 167 10.19 2.31 -6.59
CA GLN A 167 10.74 1.02 -6.16
C GLN A 167 11.54 0.40 -7.29
N ARG A 168 12.70 -0.16 -6.95
CA ARG A 168 13.56 -0.89 -7.89
C ARG A 168 13.99 -2.22 -7.30
N MET A 169 14.12 -3.24 -8.15
CA MET A 169 14.66 -4.55 -7.80
C MET A 169 15.93 -4.80 -8.59
N ARG A 170 16.96 -5.31 -7.91
CA ARG A 170 18.16 -5.87 -8.53
C ARG A 170 18.33 -7.32 -8.13
N VAL A 171 18.70 -8.17 -9.08
CA VAL A 171 19.09 -9.55 -8.84
C VAL A 171 20.61 -9.59 -8.63
N GLU A 172 21.07 -10.14 -7.52
CA GLU A 172 22.47 -10.18 -7.15
C GLU A 172 22.97 -11.60 -6.96
N ASP A 173 24.22 -11.84 -7.36
CA ASP A 173 24.88 -13.12 -7.17
C ASP A 173 25.47 -13.18 -5.76
N ARG A 174 24.69 -13.72 -4.82
CA ARG A 174 25.09 -13.92 -3.43
C ARG A 174 24.37 -15.10 -2.79
N GLY A 175 24.98 -15.66 -1.73
CA GLY A 175 24.36 -16.74 -0.94
C GLY A 175 23.32 -16.26 0.07
N GLY A 176 23.46 -15.06 0.59
CA GLY A 176 22.54 -14.44 1.55
C GLY A 176 22.96 -13.01 1.93
N PRO A 177 22.08 -12.22 2.54
CA PRO A 177 20.67 -12.47 2.79
C PRO A 177 19.85 -12.56 1.49
N VAL A 178 18.70 -13.26 1.54
CA VAL A 178 17.87 -13.46 0.34
C VAL A 178 17.33 -12.12 -0.20
N TYR A 179 16.83 -11.26 0.68
CA TYR A 179 16.40 -9.90 0.32
C TYR A 179 17.17 -8.87 1.14
N THR A 180 17.48 -7.74 0.49
CA THR A 180 17.92 -6.53 1.19
C THR A 180 17.09 -5.34 0.76
N TYR A 181 17.08 -4.31 1.58
CA TYR A 181 16.38 -3.06 1.36
C TYR A 181 17.27 -1.88 1.72
N ALA A 182 17.27 -0.88 0.86
CA ALA A 182 17.91 0.42 1.10
C ALA A 182 17.04 1.56 0.55
N GLU A 183 17.29 2.77 1.00
CA GLU A 183 16.75 3.98 0.40
C GLU A 183 17.88 4.80 -0.18
N GLU A 184 17.79 5.08 -1.46
CA GLU A 184 18.79 5.84 -2.20
C GLU A 184 18.11 6.87 -3.10
N ASN A 185 18.52 8.14 -2.99
CA ASN A 185 18.03 9.22 -3.85
C ASN A 185 16.50 9.31 -3.97
N GLY A 186 15.79 9.08 -2.86
CA GLY A 186 14.33 9.11 -2.85
C GLY A 186 13.64 7.87 -3.42
N GLN A 187 14.39 6.83 -3.74
CA GLN A 187 13.87 5.54 -4.23
C GLN A 187 14.09 4.44 -3.20
N GLU A 188 13.21 3.47 -3.21
CA GLU A 188 13.35 2.22 -2.46
C GLU A 188 14.06 1.19 -3.33
N LEU A 189 15.24 0.79 -2.91
CA LEU A 189 16.05 -0.21 -3.61
C LEU A 189 15.95 -1.55 -2.89
N TRP A 190 15.35 -2.50 -3.58
CA TRP A 190 15.34 -3.90 -3.19
C TRP A 190 16.41 -4.67 -3.93
N THR A 191 17.03 -5.63 -3.27
CA THR A 191 17.83 -6.65 -3.95
C THR A 191 17.37 -8.04 -3.55
N VAL A 192 17.51 -8.99 -4.49
CA VAL A 192 17.21 -10.39 -4.24
C VAL A 192 18.40 -11.28 -4.67
N ALA A 193 18.71 -12.29 -3.86
CA ALA A 193 19.72 -13.28 -4.21
C ALA A 193 19.24 -14.13 -5.39
N ARG A 194 20.04 -14.24 -6.46
CA ARG A 194 19.75 -15.07 -7.64
C ARG A 194 19.39 -16.50 -7.27
N SER A 195 20.10 -17.07 -6.29
CA SER A 195 19.88 -18.42 -5.81
C SER A 195 18.49 -18.68 -5.21
N ALA A 196 17.78 -17.63 -4.83
CA ALA A 196 16.43 -17.72 -4.27
C ALA A 196 15.33 -17.65 -5.32
N LEU A 197 15.68 -17.32 -6.58
CA LEU A 197 14.73 -17.23 -7.69
C LEU A 197 14.72 -18.57 -8.46
N GLY A 198 13.52 -19.07 -8.75
CA GLY A 198 13.31 -20.20 -9.64
C GLY A 198 13.30 -19.79 -11.11
N GLY A 199 12.53 -20.49 -11.96
CA GLY A 199 12.32 -20.11 -13.36
C GLY A 199 11.50 -18.84 -13.48
N GLU A 200 10.37 -18.80 -12.79
CA GLU A 200 9.45 -17.67 -12.71
C GLU A 200 8.81 -17.59 -11.32
N GLY A 201 8.24 -16.46 -11.01
CA GLY A 201 7.50 -16.28 -9.78
C GLY A 201 7.14 -14.84 -9.48
N SER A 202 6.45 -14.66 -8.37
CA SER A 202 6.09 -13.35 -7.89
C SER A 202 5.91 -13.29 -6.39
N ARG A 203 5.98 -12.08 -5.85
CA ARG A 203 5.60 -11.81 -4.46
C ARG A 203 5.25 -10.35 -4.24
N TRP A 204 4.51 -10.10 -3.17
CA TRP A 204 4.27 -8.77 -2.65
C TRP A 204 5.40 -8.37 -1.69
N LEU A 205 6.01 -7.22 -1.95
CA LEU A 205 6.99 -6.60 -1.08
C LEU A 205 6.38 -5.38 -0.38
N PRO A 206 6.76 -5.11 0.87
CA PRO A 206 6.25 -3.96 1.59
C PRO A 206 6.85 -2.65 1.03
N VAL A 207 6.02 -1.62 0.95
CA VAL A 207 6.43 -0.25 0.66
C VAL A 207 6.71 0.47 1.98
N ARG A 208 7.80 1.23 2.04
CA ARG A 208 8.18 2.02 3.23
C ARG A 208 7.84 3.50 3.09
N ARG A 209 7.72 3.98 1.85
CA ARG A 209 7.38 5.37 1.51
C ARG A 209 6.00 5.41 0.86
N SER A 210 4.97 5.10 1.64
CA SER A 210 3.60 4.89 1.14
C SER A 210 3.01 6.12 0.42
N ALA A 211 3.29 7.32 0.90
CA ALA A 211 2.79 8.55 0.29
C ALA A 211 3.42 8.79 -1.10
N ASP A 212 4.75 8.62 -1.22
CA ASP A 212 5.44 8.75 -2.51
C ASP A 212 5.00 7.69 -3.50
N TYR A 213 4.80 6.45 -3.02
CA TYR A 213 4.26 5.37 -3.84
C TYR A 213 2.89 5.72 -4.41
N ALA A 214 1.96 6.17 -3.58
CA ALA A 214 0.63 6.58 -4.02
C ALA A 214 0.69 7.77 -5.00
N ALA A 215 1.57 8.75 -4.75
CA ALA A 215 1.75 9.91 -5.62
C ALA A 215 2.26 9.53 -7.01
N VAL A 216 3.30 8.69 -7.09
CA VAL A 216 3.87 8.25 -8.38
C VAL A 216 2.87 7.43 -9.16
N VAL A 217 2.15 6.51 -8.52
CA VAL A 217 1.09 5.74 -9.18
C VAL A 217 -0.01 6.67 -9.69
N PHE A 218 -0.47 7.62 -8.87
CA PHE A 218 -1.47 8.59 -9.29
C PHE A 218 -1.02 9.44 -10.47
N GLN A 219 0.25 9.90 -10.49
CA GLN A 219 0.81 10.61 -11.65
C GLN A 219 0.81 9.77 -12.93
N VAL A 220 1.19 8.49 -12.84
CA VAL A 220 1.15 7.57 -13.99
C VAL A 220 -0.27 7.43 -14.51
N LEU A 221 -1.25 7.28 -13.61
CA LEU A 221 -2.66 7.15 -13.96
C LEU A 221 -3.24 8.43 -14.57
N CYS A 222 -2.87 9.60 -14.04
CA CYS A 222 -3.24 10.90 -14.64
C CYS A 222 -2.67 11.03 -16.05
N ARG A 223 -1.39 10.69 -16.26
CA ARG A 223 -0.77 10.72 -17.60
C ARG A 223 -1.45 9.78 -18.58
N SER A 224 -1.84 8.58 -18.17
CA SER A 224 -2.59 7.64 -19.01
C SER A 224 -3.96 8.17 -19.44
N ARG A 225 -4.49 9.15 -18.72
CA ARG A 225 -5.72 9.88 -19.03
C ARG A 225 -5.47 11.21 -19.77
N GLY A 226 -4.25 11.50 -20.18
CA GLY A 226 -3.88 12.73 -20.86
C GLY A 226 -3.81 13.96 -19.95
N ILE A 227 -3.62 13.76 -18.65
CA ILE A 227 -3.42 14.84 -17.67
C ILE A 227 -1.92 14.94 -17.36
N VAL A 228 -1.34 16.11 -17.56
CA VAL A 228 0.06 16.43 -17.22
C VAL A 228 0.09 17.05 -15.82
N LEU A 229 0.88 16.43 -14.91
CA LEU A 229 1.09 16.90 -13.54
C LEU A 229 2.55 17.29 -13.34
#